data_b4f0e3c0d823a5d2edc4303bbfd9db56
#
_entry.id   b4f0e3c0d823a5d2edc4303bbfd9db56
#
_cell.length_a   1.000
_cell.length_b   1.000
_cell.length_c   1.000
_cell.angle_alpha   90.00
_cell.angle_beta   90.00
_cell.angle_gamma   90.00
#
_symmetry.space_group_name_H-M   'P 1'
#
loop_
_entity.id
_entity.type
_entity.pdbx_description
1 polymer ?
#
loop_
_entity_poly.entity_id
_entity_poly.type
_entity_poly.pdbx_seq_one_letter_code
_entity_poly.pdbx_strand_id
1 'polypeptide(L)'
;MAKMSKKPRNEVKQRLRVFENNTILLIFSFLAAAAVWFAMMASSSESRATVIRNVPINVEISDTAQEAGVRVFSMSSSATDVSITGNSLITSKVTSEDIGVTATLDPSVSMLTGSSLQQTTLSLRAAKKGNTLAEYEVESVSPSEITVVY
;
A
#
# COMPACT_ATOMS: atom_id res chain seq x y z
N MET A 1 -11.35 68.10 26.61
CA MET A 1 -12.60 67.72 25.88
C MET A 1 -12.25 66.67 24.86
N ALA A 2 -12.50 65.41 25.20
CA ALA A 2 -12.18 64.29 24.32
C ALA A 2 -13.43 63.96 23.44
N LYS A 3 -13.27 64.05 22.14
CA LYS A 3 -14.30 63.70 21.13
C LYS A 3 -14.30 62.19 20.93
N MET A 4 -15.26 61.50 21.53
CA MET A 4 -15.50 60.08 21.26
C MET A 4 -16.09 59.91 19.85
N SER A 5 -15.28 59.30 18.96
CA SER A 5 -15.71 58.90 17.62
C SER A 5 -16.67 57.72 17.73
N LYS A 6 -17.92 57.91 17.39
CA LYS A 6 -18.93 56.84 17.25
C LYS A 6 -18.65 56.06 15.97
N LYS A 7 -18.16 54.89 16.13
CA LYS A 7 -18.00 53.89 15.06
C LYS A 7 -19.37 53.51 14.48
N PRO A 8 -19.59 53.52 13.16
CA PRO A 8 -20.89 53.31 12.56
C PRO A 8 -21.36 51.85 12.75
N ARG A 9 -22.51 51.73 13.39
CA ARG A 9 -23.21 50.43 13.70
C ARG A 9 -23.87 49.80 12.45
N ASN A 10 -23.60 50.29 11.27
CA ASN A 10 -24.34 49.92 10.08
C ASN A 10 -23.76 48.74 9.27
N GLU A 11 -22.53 48.36 9.52
CA GLU A 11 -21.91 47.25 8.74
C GLU A 11 -22.40 45.87 9.15
N VAL A 12 -22.80 45.70 10.40
CA VAL A 12 -23.29 44.40 10.91
C VAL A 12 -24.70 44.08 10.39
N LYS A 13 -25.51 45.09 10.15
CA LYS A 13 -26.88 44.91 9.62
C LYS A 13 -26.95 44.56 8.13
N GLN A 14 -25.94 44.92 7.34
CA GLN A 14 -25.91 44.56 5.92
C GLN A 14 -25.54 43.08 5.70
N ARG A 15 -24.73 42.50 6.57
CA ARG A 15 -24.33 41.09 6.48
C ARG A 15 -25.48 40.11 6.82
N LEU A 16 -26.43 40.53 7.61
CA LEU A 16 -27.57 39.68 8.02
C LEU A 16 -28.68 39.67 6.94
N ARG A 17 -28.77 40.68 6.08
CA ARG A 17 -29.77 40.74 4.99
C ARG A 17 -29.53 39.76 3.86
N VAL A 18 -28.28 39.26 3.72
CA VAL A 18 -27.95 38.25 2.72
C VAL A 18 -28.61 36.91 3.06
N PHE A 19 -28.83 36.63 4.34
CA PHE A 19 -29.50 35.40 4.81
C PHE A 19 -31.03 35.50 4.82
N GLU A 20 -31.62 36.67 4.63
CA GLU A 20 -33.07 36.83 4.53
C GLU A 20 -33.61 36.49 3.11
N ASN A 21 -32.72 36.39 2.13
CA ASN A 21 -33.10 36.05 0.75
C ASN A 21 -33.17 34.52 0.60
N ASN A 22 -34.39 33.99 0.53
CA ASN A 22 -34.64 32.53 0.46
C ASN A 22 -33.88 31.86 -0.71
N THR A 23 -33.70 32.59 -1.83
CA THR A 23 -32.94 32.11 -3.00
C THR A 23 -31.45 31.99 -2.71
N ILE A 24 -30.86 32.96 -1.98
CA ILE A 24 -29.43 32.93 -1.61
C ILE A 24 -29.17 31.78 -0.62
N LEU A 25 -30.08 31.57 0.31
CA LEU A 25 -30.02 30.48 1.28
C LEU A 25 -30.08 29.11 0.60
N LEU A 26 -30.91 28.98 -0.43
CA LEU A 26 -31.02 27.76 -1.24
C LEU A 26 -29.73 27.47 -2.03
N ILE A 27 -29.17 28.51 -2.70
CA ILE A 27 -27.89 28.37 -3.43
C ILE A 27 -26.75 28.00 -2.47
N PHE A 28 -26.69 28.67 -1.31
CA PHE A 28 -25.64 28.37 -0.31
C PHE A 28 -25.77 26.94 0.24
N SER A 29 -27.00 26.49 0.54
CA SER A 29 -27.27 25.15 0.97
C SER A 29 -26.84 24.09 -0.06
N PHE A 30 -27.11 24.35 -1.34
CA PHE A 30 -26.70 23.47 -2.43
C PHE A 30 -25.18 23.42 -2.58
N LEU A 31 -24.50 24.57 -2.52
CA LEU A 31 -23.03 24.63 -2.55
C LEU A 31 -22.39 23.92 -1.35
N ALA A 32 -22.95 24.11 -0.16
CA ALA A 32 -22.48 23.44 1.05
C ALA A 32 -22.65 21.90 0.95
N ALA A 33 -23.82 21.46 0.47
CA ALA A 33 -24.05 20.03 0.24
C ALA A 33 -23.12 19.45 -0.81
N ALA A 34 -22.88 20.17 -1.91
CA ALA A 34 -21.93 19.76 -2.95
C ALA A 34 -20.49 19.68 -2.39
N ALA A 35 -20.07 20.67 -1.59
CA ALA A 35 -18.75 20.66 -0.97
C ALA A 35 -18.56 19.48 -0.02
N VAL A 36 -19.56 19.17 0.81
CA VAL A 36 -19.53 17.98 1.71
C VAL A 36 -19.49 16.70 0.89
N TRP A 37 -20.27 16.62 -0.19
CA TRP A 37 -20.28 15.46 -1.08
C TRP A 37 -18.90 15.25 -1.74
N PHE A 38 -18.30 16.33 -2.25
CA PHE A 38 -16.95 16.29 -2.82
C PHE A 38 -15.89 15.88 -1.78
N ALA A 39 -15.95 16.43 -0.57
CA ALA A 39 -15.05 16.08 0.51
C ALA A 39 -15.18 14.59 0.89
N MET A 40 -16.42 14.09 0.93
CA MET A 40 -16.69 12.69 1.24
C MET A 40 -16.21 11.76 0.12
N MET A 41 -16.42 12.16 -1.15
CA MET A 41 -15.94 11.42 -2.31
C MET A 41 -14.41 11.41 -2.42
N ALA A 42 -13.74 12.51 -2.07
CA ALA A 42 -12.29 12.61 -2.02
C ALA A 42 -11.69 11.80 -0.85
N SER A 43 -12.42 11.67 0.26
CA SER A 43 -12.02 10.83 1.41
C SER A 43 -12.30 9.36 1.19
N SER A 44 -13.19 9.01 0.27
CA SER A 44 -13.51 7.61 -0.08
C SER A 44 -12.46 7.06 -1.05
N SER A 45 -11.19 7.16 -0.70
CA SER A 45 -10.15 6.30 -1.29
C SER A 45 -10.42 4.89 -0.77
N GLU A 46 -11.39 4.20 -1.36
CA GLU A 46 -11.60 2.79 -1.07
C GLU A 46 -10.29 2.06 -1.33
N SER A 47 -9.63 1.67 -0.25
CA SER A 47 -8.52 0.75 -0.31
C SER A 47 -9.06 -0.56 -0.86
N ARG A 48 -8.75 -0.86 -2.11
CA ARG A 48 -9.11 -2.12 -2.75
C ARG A 48 -7.95 -3.07 -2.70
N ALA A 49 -8.23 -4.28 -2.25
CA ALA A 49 -7.31 -5.38 -2.41
C ALA A 49 -7.24 -5.76 -3.91
N THR A 50 -6.02 -5.78 -4.44
CA THR A 50 -5.73 -6.17 -5.82
C THR A 50 -4.70 -7.29 -5.79
N VAL A 51 -4.94 -8.36 -6.55
CA VAL A 51 -4.02 -9.49 -6.63
C VAL A 51 -3.10 -9.31 -7.84
N ILE A 52 -1.81 -9.18 -7.59
CA ILE A 52 -0.76 -9.19 -8.61
C ILE A 52 -0.30 -10.63 -8.79
N ARG A 53 -0.51 -11.17 -9.98
CA ARG A 53 -0.22 -12.55 -10.28
C ARG A 53 1.17 -12.73 -10.85
N ASN A 54 1.70 -13.93 -10.65
CA ASN A 54 2.94 -14.38 -11.27
C ASN A 54 4.16 -13.52 -10.90
N VAL A 55 4.26 -13.11 -9.62
CA VAL A 55 5.42 -12.39 -9.10
C VAL A 55 6.57 -13.38 -8.93
N PRO A 56 7.74 -13.14 -9.52
CA PRO A 56 8.87 -14.05 -9.43
C PRO A 56 9.42 -14.14 -8.01
N ILE A 57 9.73 -15.35 -7.58
CA ILE A 57 10.32 -15.63 -6.27
C ILE A 57 11.85 -15.63 -6.41
N ASN A 58 12.51 -14.84 -5.59
CA ASN A 58 13.96 -14.83 -5.48
C ASN A 58 14.38 -15.59 -4.20
N VAL A 59 15.14 -16.65 -4.36
CA VAL A 59 15.68 -17.40 -3.21
C VAL A 59 17.06 -16.85 -2.89
N GLU A 60 17.20 -16.26 -1.71
CA GLU A 60 18.45 -15.77 -1.18
C GLU A 60 19.09 -16.88 -0.30
N ILE A 61 20.30 -17.26 -0.63
CA ILE A 61 21.08 -18.25 0.14
C ILE A 61 21.95 -17.46 1.12
N SER A 62 21.94 -17.86 2.40
CA SER A 62 22.80 -17.22 3.41
C SER A 62 24.29 -17.38 3.05
N ASP A 63 25.12 -16.40 3.46
CA ASP A 63 26.54 -16.39 3.14
C ASP A 63 27.23 -17.67 3.62
N THR A 64 26.87 -18.16 4.80
CA THR A 64 27.39 -19.42 5.37
C THR A 64 27.03 -20.64 4.53
N ALA A 65 25.83 -20.69 3.97
CA ALA A 65 25.40 -21.77 3.09
C ALA A 65 26.05 -21.67 1.71
N GLN A 66 26.26 -20.45 1.23
CA GLN A 66 26.94 -20.20 -0.03
C GLN A 66 28.42 -20.60 0.01
N GLU A 67 29.10 -20.30 1.13
CA GLU A 67 30.48 -20.74 1.40
C GLU A 67 30.59 -22.27 1.52
N ALA A 68 29.56 -22.93 2.04
CA ALA A 68 29.47 -24.39 2.11
C ALA A 68 29.11 -25.04 0.76
N GLY A 69 28.89 -24.24 -0.31
CA GLY A 69 28.61 -24.74 -1.65
C GLY A 69 27.16 -25.16 -1.89
N VAL A 70 26.24 -24.75 -1.02
CA VAL A 70 24.81 -25.02 -1.19
C VAL A 70 24.27 -24.35 -2.45
N ARG A 71 23.48 -25.10 -3.22
CA ARG A 71 22.80 -24.59 -4.40
C ARG A 71 21.37 -25.09 -4.45
N VAL A 72 20.47 -24.24 -4.92
CA VAL A 72 19.09 -24.63 -5.16
C VAL A 72 19.00 -25.44 -6.45
N PHE A 73 18.52 -26.67 -6.35
CA PHE A 73 18.30 -27.56 -7.50
C PHE A 73 16.90 -27.43 -8.08
N SER A 74 15.90 -27.38 -7.21
CA SER A 74 14.52 -27.21 -7.67
C SER A 74 13.66 -26.50 -6.62
N MET A 75 12.58 -25.86 -7.09
CA MET A 75 11.58 -25.20 -6.29
C MET A 75 10.20 -25.69 -6.69
N SER A 76 9.29 -25.81 -5.73
CA SER A 76 7.90 -26.22 -6.00
C SER A 76 7.14 -25.17 -6.84
N SER A 77 7.52 -23.91 -6.74
CA SER A 77 7.01 -22.82 -7.57
C SER A 77 8.08 -21.76 -7.78
N SER A 78 8.15 -21.20 -8.98
CA SER A 78 9.05 -20.08 -9.31
C SER A 78 8.37 -18.71 -9.22
N ALA A 79 7.06 -18.70 -9.03
CA ALA A 79 6.25 -17.49 -8.94
C ALA A 79 5.12 -17.67 -7.93
N THR A 80 4.61 -16.55 -7.42
CA THR A 80 3.53 -16.50 -6.46
C THR A 80 2.60 -15.33 -6.74
N ASP A 81 1.39 -15.37 -6.18
CA ASP A 81 0.43 -14.27 -6.26
C ASP A 81 0.53 -13.44 -4.99
N VAL A 82 0.55 -12.11 -5.14
CA VAL A 82 0.68 -11.16 -4.04
C VAL A 82 -0.56 -10.28 -3.99
N SER A 83 -1.23 -10.24 -2.84
CA SER A 83 -2.33 -9.32 -2.58
C SER A 83 -1.76 -8.00 -2.03
N ILE A 84 -2.14 -6.92 -2.69
CA ILE A 84 -1.79 -5.55 -2.29
C ILE A 84 -3.05 -4.75 -2.03
N THR A 85 -3.00 -3.85 -1.07
CA THR A 85 -4.11 -2.97 -0.72
C THR A 85 -3.69 -1.51 -0.87
N GLY A 86 -4.53 -0.70 -1.49
CA GLY A 86 -4.24 0.71 -1.70
C GLY A 86 -5.26 1.41 -2.59
N ASN A 87 -4.96 2.65 -2.94
CA ASN A 87 -5.79 3.43 -3.85
C ASN A 87 -5.88 2.73 -5.22
N SER A 88 -7.09 2.57 -5.74
CA SER A 88 -7.38 1.86 -7.00
C SER A 88 -6.60 2.42 -8.20
N LEU A 89 -6.34 3.72 -8.25
CA LEU A 89 -5.55 4.36 -9.31
C LEU A 89 -4.06 4.00 -9.23
N ILE A 90 -3.57 3.70 -8.04
CA ILE A 90 -2.19 3.31 -7.78
C ILE A 90 -2.04 1.81 -8.00
N THR A 91 -2.89 1.01 -7.36
CA THR A 91 -2.81 -0.46 -7.43
C THR A 91 -3.02 -1.00 -8.84
N SER A 92 -3.79 -0.29 -9.69
CA SER A 92 -3.97 -0.68 -11.10
C SER A 92 -2.72 -0.49 -11.98
N LYS A 93 -1.73 0.27 -11.50
CA LYS A 93 -0.45 0.51 -12.20
C LYS A 93 0.69 -0.35 -11.67
N VAL A 94 0.48 -1.01 -10.54
CA VAL A 94 1.49 -1.89 -9.93
C VAL A 94 1.59 -3.18 -10.76
N THR A 95 2.82 -3.53 -11.10
CA THR A 95 3.15 -4.73 -11.87
C THR A 95 3.93 -5.72 -11.01
N SER A 96 4.14 -6.93 -11.53
CA SER A 96 4.97 -7.95 -10.86
C SER A 96 6.43 -7.52 -10.68
N GLU A 97 6.89 -6.51 -11.44
CA GLU A 97 8.26 -5.98 -11.35
C GLU A 97 8.45 -5.02 -10.15
N ASP A 98 7.36 -4.42 -9.67
CA ASP A 98 7.34 -3.46 -8.56
C ASP A 98 7.35 -4.16 -7.19
N ILE A 99 7.13 -5.47 -7.17
CA ILE A 99 7.07 -6.30 -5.97
C ILE A 99 8.24 -7.28 -5.98
N GLY A 100 9.00 -7.30 -4.90
CA GLY A 100 10.02 -8.31 -4.65
C GLY A 100 9.49 -9.37 -3.69
N VAL A 101 9.51 -10.63 -4.12
CA VAL A 101 9.25 -11.77 -3.22
C VAL A 101 10.56 -12.50 -2.98
N THR A 102 10.93 -12.61 -1.70
CA THR A 102 12.17 -13.27 -1.29
C THR A 102 11.87 -14.42 -0.34
N ALA A 103 12.67 -15.47 -0.44
CA ALA A 103 12.73 -16.56 0.51
C ALA A 103 14.19 -16.77 0.90
N THR A 104 14.48 -16.81 2.19
CA THR A 104 15.86 -17.00 2.67
C THR A 104 16.09 -18.47 2.99
N LEU A 105 17.08 -19.07 2.34
CA LEU A 105 17.57 -20.40 2.63
C LEU A 105 18.76 -20.31 3.59
N ASP A 106 18.53 -20.69 4.84
CA ASP A 106 19.54 -20.72 5.88
C ASP A 106 19.57 -22.12 6.54
N PRO A 107 20.19 -23.12 5.87
CA PRO A 107 20.28 -24.45 6.41
C PRO A 107 21.21 -24.45 7.62
N SER A 108 20.79 -25.10 8.71
CA SER A 108 21.63 -25.27 9.89
C SER A 108 22.90 -26.06 9.52
N VAL A 109 24.02 -25.68 10.11
CA VAL A 109 25.35 -26.27 9.85
C VAL A 109 25.37 -27.79 9.99
N SER A 110 24.51 -28.35 10.83
CA SER A 110 24.35 -29.80 11.00
C SER A 110 23.76 -30.51 9.77
N MET A 111 23.09 -29.80 8.88
CA MET A 111 22.51 -30.37 7.66
C MET A 111 23.48 -30.31 6.46
N LEU A 112 24.57 -29.57 6.56
CA LEU A 112 25.57 -29.40 5.50
C LEU A 112 26.60 -30.55 5.41
N THR A 113 26.55 -31.50 6.32
CA THR A 113 27.54 -32.61 6.40
C THR A 113 27.21 -33.82 5.52
N GLY A 114 26.13 -33.76 4.74
CA GLY A 114 25.70 -34.87 3.86
C GLY A 114 25.77 -34.53 2.38
N SER A 115 26.23 -35.47 1.56
CA SER A 115 26.24 -35.34 0.08
C SER A 115 24.87 -35.66 -0.55
N SER A 116 23.78 -35.56 0.18
CA SER A 116 22.44 -35.90 -0.29
C SER A 116 21.60 -34.66 -0.48
N LEU A 117 20.78 -34.67 -1.54
CA LEU A 117 19.75 -33.65 -1.75
C LEU A 117 18.82 -33.55 -0.55
N GLN A 118 18.67 -32.35 -0.03
CA GLN A 118 17.78 -32.05 1.08
C GLN A 118 16.63 -31.20 0.63
N GLN A 119 15.51 -31.35 1.31
CA GLN A 119 14.30 -30.63 1.05
C GLN A 119 13.89 -29.81 2.28
N THR A 120 13.58 -28.54 2.07
CA THR A 120 13.08 -27.67 3.14
C THR A 120 11.95 -26.80 2.65
N THR A 121 11.12 -26.33 3.57
CA THR A 121 10.05 -25.38 3.29
C THR A 121 10.50 -24.00 3.72
N LEU A 122 10.37 -23.04 2.82
CA LEU A 122 10.75 -21.64 3.03
C LEU A 122 9.51 -20.76 3.02
N SER A 123 9.42 -19.86 3.99
CA SER A 123 8.39 -18.84 4.04
C SER A 123 8.72 -17.71 3.08
N LEU A 124 7.73 -17.28 2.31
CA LEU A 124 7.86 -16.17 1.36
C LEU A 124 7.61 -14.83 2.05
N ARG A 125 8.44 -13.85 1.75
CA ARG A 125 8.26 -12.47 2.16
C ARG A 125 8.16 -11.60 0.94
N ALA A 126 7.07 -10.83 0.85
CA ALA A 126 6.90 -9.84 -0.19
C ALA A 126 7.13 -8.44 0.36
N ALA A 127 7.82 -7.64 -0.43
CA ALA A 127 8.09 -6.24 -0.13
C ALA A 127 8.01 -5.40 -1.41
N LYS A 128 7.83 -4.10 -1.27
CA LYS A 128 7.95 -3.17 -2.39
C LYS A 128 9.39 -3.18 -2.91
N LYS A 129 9.54 -3.28 -4.21
CA LYS A 129 10.84 -3.24 -4.85
C LYS A 129 11.17 -1.79 -5.21
N GLY A 130 12.27 -1.29 -4.64
CA GLY A 130 12.72 0.07 -4.89
C GLY A 130 12.03 1.14 -4.04
N ASN A 131 12.37 2.38 -4.30
CA ASN A 131 11.87 3.58 -3.59
C ASN A 131 10.60 4.11 -4.26
N THR A 132 9.63 3.25 -4.52
CA THR A 132 8.35 3.67 -5.08
C THR A 132 7.57 4.47 -4.04
N LEU A 133 7.34 5.75 -4.31
CA LEU A 133 6.44 6.64 -3.55
C LEU A 133 4.96 6.19 -3.65
N ALA A 134 4.70 5.05 -4.28
CA ALA A 134 3.37 4.52 -4.43
C ALA A 134 2.82 4.06 -3.08
N GLU A 135 1.72 4.68 -2.66
CA GLU A 135 1.00 4.35 -1.43
C GLU A 135 0.13 3.10 -1.62
N TYR A 136 0.75 1.95 -1.60
CA TYR A 136 0.08 0.65 -1.47
C TYR A 136 0.74 -0.17 -0.37
N GLU A 137 0.05 -1.12 0.18
CA GLU A 137 0.54 -2.00 1.22
C GLU A 137 0.46 -3.45 0.74
N VAL A 138 1.49 -4.24 1.04
CA VAL A 138 1.49 -5.67 0.74
C VAL A 138 0.78 -6.39 1.88
N GLU A 139 -0.33 -7.05 1.56
CA GLU A 139 -1.21 -7.68 2.54
C GLU A 139 -0.87 -9.16 2.76
N SER A 140 -0.72 -9.90 1.67
CA SER A 140 -0.48 -11.35 1.75
C SER A 140 0.18 -11.90 0.49
N VAL A 141 0.77 -13.08 0.65
CA VAL A 141 1.40 -13.86 -0.43
C VAL A 141 0.73 -15.23 -0.50
N SER A 142 0.41 -15.70 -1.68
CA SER A 142 -0.23 -17.01 -1.86
C SER A 142 0.40 -17.81 -3.02
N PRO A 143 1.03 -18.95 -2.75
CA PRO A 143 1.25 -19.58 -1.45
C PRO A 143 2.20 -18.78 -0.56
N SER A 144 2.07 -18.91 0.76
CA SER A 144 2.96 -18.25 1.74
C SER A 144 4.28 -18.99 1.94
N GLU A 145 4.37 -20.22 1.45
CA GLU A 145 5.51 -21.09 1.60
C GLU A 145 5.80 -21.84 0.31
N ILE A 146 7.07 -22.10 0.06
CA ILE A 146 7.53 -22.96 -1.03
C ILE A 146 8.45 -24.04 -0.51
N THR A 147 8.45 -25.18 -1.19
CA THR A 147 9.42 -26.25 -0.93
C THR A 147 10.60 -26.11 -1.88
N VAL A 148 11.79 -26.17 -1.33
CA VAL A 148 13.05 -26.04 -2.05
C VAL A 148 13.89 -27.29 -1.81
N VAL A 149 14.50 -27.81 -2.89
CA VAL A 149 15.48 -28.89 -2.84
C VAL A 149 16.86 -28.28 -3.11
N TYR A 150 17.80 -28.53 -2.23
CA TYR A 150 19.16 -27.98 -2.26
C TYR A 150 20.22 -29.05 -1.97
#